data_95b92b9dd677b928b4c4f1326a6bcb35
#
_entry.id   95b92b9dd677b928b4c4f1326a6bcb35
#
_cell.length_a   1.000
_cell.length_b   1.000
_cell.length_c   1.000
_cell.angle_alpha   90.00
_cell.angle_beta   90.00
_cell.angle_gamma   90.00
#
_symmetry.space_group_name_H-M   'P 1'
#
loop_
_entity.id
_entity.type
_entity.pdbx_description
1 polymer ?
#
loop_
_entity_poly.entity_id
_entity_poly.type
_entity_poly.pdbx_seq_one_letter_code
_entity_poly.pdbx_strand_id
1 'polypeptide(L)'
;MASLSQQTRAFASTARPALRPARLSRRPAMAAQAALSQDELKKQAAHKAVEYVKSGMVVGLGTGSTAAFAVDRIGELLKSGALKNIICVPTSIRTFEQATALGIPLATLDEQPKLDVAIDGADEVDPNLDVVKGRGGALLREKMVEMASKQFVCIVDDTKMVAGLGGSKLAMPVEIVQFCWKYNLTRLANLPSVKGCEAKLRLNGDGSKYVTDNSNYIVDLYFTTPIKDSAAAAREIAGLEGVVDHGLFLDMVDVCIIAGKTGVEVKERKKK
;
A
#
# COMPACT_ATOMS: atom_id res chain seq x y z
N MET A 1 75.15 -49.51 -64.56
CA MET A 1 74.35 -48.49 -65.26
C MET A 1 72.92 -48.86 -65.09
N ALA A 2 72.19 -48.08 -64.35
CA ALA A 2 70.88 -48.43 -63.79
C ALA A 2 69.75 -48.04 -64.73
N SER A 3 68.71 -48.86 -64.84
CA SER A 3 67.47 -48.56 -65.48
C SER A 3 66.37 -48.53 -64.43
N LEU A 4 65.71 -47.40 -64.36
CA LEU A 4 64.48 -47.18 -63.52
C LEU A 4 63.28 -47.73 -64.22
N SER A 5 62.51 -48.53 -63.49
CA SER A 5 61.10 -48.87 -63.86
C SER A 5 60.15 -48.13 -62.94
N GLN A 6 59.24 -47.30 -63.56
CA GLN A 6 58.14 -46.62 -62.89
C GLN A 6 57.01 -47.58 -62.60
N GLN A 7 56.56 -47.59 -61.37
CA GLN A 7 55.24 -48.18 -61.01
C GLN A 7 54.30 -47.11 -60.55
N THR A 8 53.28 -46.83 -61.33
CA THR A 8 52.14 -46.00 -61.04
C THR A 8 51.17 -46.71 -60.12
N ARG A 9 50.91 -46.20 -58.89
CA ARG A 9 49.88 -46.66 -58.04
C ARG A 9 48.70 -45.67 -58.10
N ALA A 10 47.48 -46.15 -58.47
CA ALA A 10 46.23 -45.43 -58.45
C ALA A 10 45.75 -45.18 -57.00
N PHE A 11 45.45 -43.96 -56.67
CA PHE A 11 44.84 -43.60 -55.42
C PHE A 11 43.29 -43.67 -55.57
N ALA A 12 42.67 -44.55 -54.79
CA ALA A 12 41.22 -44.60 -54.64
C ALA A 12 40.74 -43.44 -53.78
N SER A 13 39.85 -42.61 -54.32
CA SER A 13 39.19 -41.53 -53.62
C SER A 13 38.06 -42.08 -52.78
N THR A 14 38.21 -42.02 -51.44
CA THR A 14 37.11 -42.28 -50.49
C THR A 14 36.37 -40.98 -50.22
N ALA A 15 35.17 -40.84 -50.78
CA ALA A 15 34.25 -39.74 -50.49
C ALA A 15 33.77 -39.81 -49.02
N ARG A 16 34.04 -38.76 -48.23
CA ARG A 16 33.46 -38.56 -46.92
C ARG A 16 31.98 -38.17 -47.02
N PRO A 17 31.05 -38.74 -46.16
CA PRO A 17 29.68 -38.28 -46.17
C PRO A 17 29.56 -36.89 -45.54
N ALA A 18 28.84 -36.01 -46.20
CA ALA A 18 28.53 -34.65 -45.71
C ALA A 18 27.65 -34.68 -44.48
N LEU A 19 28.17 -34.11 -43.38
CA LEU A 19 27.40 -33.85 -42.16
C LEU A 19 26.29 -32.83 -42.45
N ARG A 20 25.03 -33.26 -42.31
CA ARG A 20 23.87 -32.40 -42.30
C ARG A 20 23.95 -31.39 -41.13
N PRO A 21 23.75 -30.09 -41.33
CA PRO A 21 23.71 -29.15 -40.22
C PRO A 21 22.50 -29.45 -39.33
N ALA A 22 22.74 -29.61 -38.03
CA ALA A 22 21.71 -29.77 -37.00
C ALA A 22 20.80 -28.54 -37.01
N ARG A 23 19.50 -28.75 -37.19
CA ARG A 23 18.47 -27.73 -37.00
C ARG A 23 18.52 -27.30 -35.56
N LEU A 24 19.07 -26.12 -35.27
CA LEU A 24 18.93 -25.42 -34.01
C LEU A 24 17.45 -25.11 -33.83
N SER A 25 16.80 -25.83 -32.92
CA SER A 25 15.46 -25.51 -32.47
C SER A 25 15.53 -24.15 -31.77
N ARG A 26 15.01 -23.11 -32.42
CA ARG A 26 14.77 -21.81 -31.78
C ARG A 26 13.76 -22.07 -30.65
N ARG A 27 14.23 -22.08 -29.39
CA ARG A 27 13.38 -21.91 -28.22
C ARG A 27 12.64 -20.58 -28.43
N PRO A 28 11.29 -20.54 -28.26
CA PRO A 28 10.59 -19.29 -28.27
C PRO A 28 11.18 -18.42 -27.15
N ALA A 29 11.67 -17.25 -27.49
CA ALA A 29 12.06 -16.24 -26.51
C ALA A 29 10.77 -15.95 -25.70
N MET A 30 10.78 -16.30 -24.40
CA MET A 30 9.81 -15.78 -23.48
C MET A 30 9.91 -14.25 -23.58
N ALA A 31 8.88 -13.63 -24.13
CA ALA A 31 8.77 -12.19 -24.15
C ALA A 31 8.87 -11.74 -22.68
N ALA A 32 9.91 -10.99 -22.34
CA ALA A 32 10.04 -10.36 -21.04
C ALA A 32 8.83 -9.44 -20.87
N GLN A 33 7.90 -9.86 -20.04
CA GLN A 33 6.74 -9.06 -19.68
C GLN A 33 7.28 -7.79 -19.03
N ALA A 34 7.04 -6.63 -19.63
CA ALA A 34 7.47 -5.36 -19.05
C ALA A 34 6.95 -5.25 -17.62
N ALA A 35 7.82 -4.88 -16.67
CA ALA A 35 7.42 -4.72 -15.29
C ALA A 35 6.35 -3.62 -15.21
N LEU A 36 5.23 -3.90 -14.53
CA LEU A 36 4.16 -2.94 -14.31
C LEU A 36 4.70 -1.71 -13.56
N SER A 37 4.20 -0.54 -13.91
CA SER A 37 4.47 0.69 -13.16
C SER A 37 3.83 0.61 -11.77
N GLN A 38 4.33 1.41 -10.83
CA GLN A 38 3.78 1.46 -9.48
C GLN A 38 2.30 1.89 -9.49
N ASP A 39 1.89 2.77 -10.40
CA ASP A 39 0.50 3.20 -10.52
C ASP A 39 -0.40 2.09 -11.09
N GLU A 40 0.10 1.27 -12.00
CA GLU A 40 -0.62 0.08 -12.48
C GLU A 40 -0.81 -0.95 -11.36
N LEU A 41 0.20 -1.16 -10.49
CA LEU A 41 0.08 -2.02 -9.31
C LEU A 41 -0.98 -1.49 -8.35
N LYS A 42 -0.94 -0.20 -8.00
CA LYS A 42 -1.95 0.43 -7.14
C LYS A 42 -3.36 0.30 -7.72
N LYS A 43 -3.51 0.53 -9.02
CA LYS A 43 -4.79 0.39 -9.72
C LYS A 43 -5.32 -1.04 -9.66
N GLN A 44 -4.45 -2.05 -9.83
CA GLN A 44 -4.85 -3.45 -9.72
C GLN A 44 -5.33 -3.79 -8.30
N ALA A 45 -4.60 -3.37 -7.25
CA ALA A 45 -5.02 -3.58 -5.87
C ALA A 45 -6.38 -2.91 -5.59
N ALA A 46 -6.54 -1.65 -6.02
CA ALA A 46 -7.75 -0.88 -5.86
C ALA A 46 -8.96 -1.51 -6.56
N HIS A 47 -8.81 -1.92 -7.83
CA HIS A 47 -9.88 -2.58 -8.58
C HIS A 47 -10.29 -3.91 -7.93
N LYS A 48 -9.31 -4.68 -7.42
CA LYS A 48 -9.59 -5.93 -6.69
C LYS A 48 -10.35 -5.67 -5.40
N ALA A 49 -10.03 -4.59 -4.67
CA ALA A 49 -10.73 -4.22 -3.45
C ALA A 49 -12.19 -3.79 -3.71
N VAL A 50 -12.45 -3.12 -4.83
CA VAL A 50 -13.81 -2.69 -5.17
C VAL A 50 -14.75 -3.87 -5.44
N GLU A 51 -14.24 -5.09 -5.69
CA GLU A 51 -15.06 -6.31 -5.78
C GLU A 51 -15.78 -6.65 -4.44
N TYR A 52 -15.29 -6.12 -3.31
CA TYR A 52 -15.94 -6.26 -2.00
C TYR A 52 -17.15 -5.33 -1.83
N VAL A 53 -17.29 -4.31 -2.68
CA VAL A 53 -18.41 -3.35 -2.64
C VAL A 53 -19.60 -3.92 -3.40
N LYS A 54 -20.78 -3.93 -2.75
CA LYS A 54 -22.04 -4.37 -3.34
C LYS A 54 -23.07 -3.24 -3.30
N SER A 55 -24.03 -3.29 -4.20
CA SER A 55 -25.16 -2.34 -4.20
C SER A 55 -25.89 -2.34 -2.86
N GLY A 56 -26.29 -1.17 -2.39
CA GLY A 56 -26.94 -0.96 -1.11
C GLY A 56 -26.02 -0.80 0.10
N MET A 57 -24.69 -0.94 -0.06
CA MET A 57 -23.72 -0.82 1.03
C MET A 57 -23.43 0.64 1.40
N VAL A 58 -23.02 0.82 2.66
CA VAL A 58 -22.34 2.02 3.15
C VAL A 58 -20.84 1.76 3.14
N VAL A 59 -20.07 2.61 2.43
CA VAL A 59 -18.66 2.36 2.07
C VAL A 59 -17.76 3.48 2.60
N GLY A 60 -16.72 3.12 3.35
CA GLY A 60 -15.64 4.04 3.72
C GLY A 60 -14.67 4.24 2.55
N LEU A 61 -14.44 5.50 2.19
CA LEU A 61 -13.50 5.89 1.13
C LEU A 61 -12.21 6.43 1.74
N GLY A 62 -11.15 5.66 1.56
CA GLY A 62 -9.82 5.97 2.06
C GLY A 62 -9.13 7.16 1.40
N THR A 63 -7.96 7.49 1.91
CA THR A 63 -7.14 8.62 1.46
C THR A 63 -5.77 8.13 0.95
N GLY A 64 -5.28 8.71 -0.13
CA GLY A 64 -3.97 8.40 -0.68
C GLY A 64 -4.01 7.97 -2.14
N SER A 65 -2.83 7.83 -2.76
CA SER A 65 -2.73 7.57 -4.20
C SER A 65 -3.31 6.21 -4.61
N THR A 66 -3.28 5.20 -3.74
CA THR A 66 -3.88 3.89 -4.01
C THR A 66 -5.39 3.94 -3.82
N ALA A 67 -5.86 4.57 -2.74
CA ALA A 67 -7.29 4.73 -2.45
C ALA A 67 -8.01 5.54 -3.54
N ALA A 68 -7.35 6.54 -4.12
CA ALA A 68 -7.92 7.33 -5.21
C ALA A 68 -8.37 6.46 -6.40
N PHE A 69 -7.61 5.42 -6.77
CA PHE A 69 -8.03 4.49 -7.83
C PHE A 69 -9.29 3.68 -7.44
N ALA A 70 -9.48 3.39 -6.15
CA ALA A 70 -10.71 2.72 -5.69
C ALA A 70 -11.92 3.67 -5.76
N VAL A 71 -11.75 4.94 -5.39
CA VAL A 71 -12.77 5.98 -5.52
C VAL A 71 -13.17 6.19 -6.98
N ASP A 72 -12.19 6.29 -7.89
CA ASP A 72 -12.44 6.40 -9.32
C ASP A 72 -13.22 5.20 -9.84
N ARG A 73 -12.82 3.98 -9.44
CA ARG A 73 -13.50 2.74 -9.87
C ARG A 73 -14.94 2.66 -9.36
N ILE A 74 -15.21 3.08 -8.13
CA ILE A 74 -16.57 3.16 -7.58
C ILE A 74 -17.40 4.15 -8.40
N GLY A 75 -16.87 5.32 -8.74
CA GLY A 75 -17.52 6.31 -9.60
C GLY A 75 -17.87 5.76 -10.99
N GLU A 76 -16.94 5.03 -11.63
CA GLU A 76 -17.18 4.35 -12.91
C GLU A 76 -18.34 3.33 -12.82
N LEU A 77 -18.37 2.52 -11.75
CA LEU A 77 -19.40 1.50 -11.55
C LEU A 77 -20.78 2.09 -11.26
N LEU A 78 -20.84 3.21 -10.52
CA LEU A 78 -22.08 3.95 -10.32
C LEU A 78 -22.59 4.55 -11.63
N LYS A 79 -21.70 5.20 -12.41
CA LYS A 79 -22.06 5.79 -13.71
C LYS A 79 -22.56 4.77 -14.71
N SER A 80 -21.97 3.57 -14.73
CA SER A 80 -22.42 2.46 -15.60
C SER A 80 -23.69 1.74 -15.08
N GLY A 81 -24.15 2.02 -13.86
CA GLY A 81 -25.26 1.34 -13.21
C GLY A 81 -24.94 -0.08 -12.71
N ALA A 82 -23.68 -0.48 -12.71
CA ALA A 82 -23.22 -1.76 -12.14
C ALA A 82 -23.29 -1.75 -10.61
N LEU A 83 -23.05 -0.59 -9.97
CA LEU A 83 -23.35 -0.34 -8.55
C LEU A 83 -24.55 0.60 -8.45
N LYS A 84 -25.39 0.38 -7.42
CA LYS A 84 -26.59 1.20 -7.15
C LYS A 84 -26.80 1.36 -5.66
N ASN A 85 -27.40 2.49 -5.27
CA ASN A 85 -27.86 2.72 -3.89
C ASN A 85 -26.75 2.56 -2.84
N ILE A 86 -25.51 2.93 -3.15
CA ILE A 86 -24.43 3.02 -2.17
C ILE A 86 -24.37 4.44 -1.60
N ILE A 87 -23.92 4.53 -0.35
CA ILE A 87 -23.59 5.79 0.32
C ILE A 87 -22.14 5.68 0.78
N CYS A 88 -21.35 6.74 0.61
CA CYS A 88 -19.93 6.68 0.93
C CYS A 88 -19.53 7.71 2.01
N VAL A 89 -18.60 7.35 2.87
CA VAL A 89 -18.05 8.21 3.93
C VAL A 89 -16.56 8.42 3.66
N PRO A 90 -16.13 9.65 3.29
CA PRO A 90 -14.75 9.95 2.96
C PRO A 90 -13.91 10.19 4.21
N THR A 91 -12.62 9.81 4.16
CA THR A 91 -11.66 9.95 5.26
C THR A 91 -10.85 11.23 5.23
N SER A 92 -11.06 12.12 4.23
CA SER A 92 -10.38 13.42 4.11
C SER A 92 -11.16 14.39 3.25
N ILE A 93 -10.85 15.68 3.37
CA ILE A 93 -11.38 16.72 2.48
C ILE A 93 -11.04 16.41 1.02
N ARG A 94 -9.80 15.98 0.74
CA ARG A 94 -9.37 15.60 -0.61
C ARG A 94 -10.21 14.46 -1.19
N THR A 95 -10.50 13.42 -0.42
CA THR A 95 -11.33 12.29 -0.86
C THR A 95 -12.79 12.72 -1.03
N PHE A 96 -13.30 13.60 -0.15
CA PHE A 96 -14.62 14.22 -0.30
C PHE A 96 -14.75 14.97 -1.63
N GLU A 97 -13.77 15.80 -1.98
CA GLU A 97 -13.74 16.57 -3.24
C GLU A 97 -13.69 15.64 -4.46
N GLN A 98 -12.82 14.62 -4.46
CA GLN A 98 -12.74 13.62 -5.53
C GLN A 98 -14.07 12.90 -5.71
N ALA A 99 -14.66 12.38 -4.65
CA ALA A 99 -15.91 11.64 -4.70
C ALA A 99 -17.10 12.52 -5.15
N THR A 100 -17.13 13.79 -4.69
CA THR A 100 -18.09 14.80 -5.15
C THR A 100 -18.01 15.05 -6.65
N ALA A 101 -16.80 15.22 -7.18
CA ALA A 101 -16.57 15.43 -8.61
C ALA A 101 -17.01 14.23 -9.47
N LEU A 102 -17.00 13.02 -8.90
CA LEU A 102 -17.45 11.78 -9.55
C LEU A 102 -18.96 11.52 -9.37
N GLY A 103 -19.68 12.39 -8.64
CA GLY A 103 -21.11 12.23 -8.36
C GLY A 103 -21.44 11.05 -7.42
N ILE A 104 -20.50 10.64 -6.57
CA ILE A 104 -20.69 9.58 -5.58
C ILE A 104 -21.55 10.12 -4.44
N PRO A 105 -22.65 9.45 -4.01
CA PRO A 105 -23.44 9.86 -2.86
C PRO A 105 -22.60 9.81 -1.56
N LEU A 106 -22.55 10.93 -0.83
CA LEU A 106 -21.73 11.08 0.37
C LEU A 106 -22.60 11.29 1.61
N ALA A 107 -22.06 10.82 2.74
CA ALA A 107 -22.59 11.06 4.09
C ALA A 107 -21.42 11.24 5.08
N THR A 108 -21.75 11.61 6.30
CA THR A 108 -20.84 11.66 7.45
C THR A 108 -21.02 10.41 8.34
N LEU A 109 -20.10 10.19 9.30
CA LEU A 109 -20.27 9.15 10.32
C LEU A 109 -21.46 9.43 11.26
N ASP A 110 -21.87 10.70 11.42
CA ASP A 110 -23.06 11.06 12.21
C ASP A 110 -24.34 10.57 11.53
N GLU A 111 -24.39 10.60 10.19
CA GLU A 111 -25.54 10.13 9.40
C GLU A 111 -25.47 8.61 9.16
N GLN A 112 -24.28 8.06 9.04
CA GLN A 112 -24.02 6.63 8.77
C GLN A 112 -22.98 6.09 9.77
N PRO A 113 -23.36 5.79 11.02
CA PRO A 113 -22.42 5.37 12.08
C PRO A 113 -21.92 3.94 11.95
N LYS A 114 -22.41 3.18 10.98
CA LYS A 114 -21.98 1.79 10.70
C LYS A 114 -21.81 1.62 9.21
N LEU A 115 -20.61 1.23 8.81
CA LEU A 115 -20.27 0.96 7.42
C LEU A 115 -20.18 -0.56 7.17
N ASP A 116 -20.45 -0.96 5.95
CA ASP A 116 -20.31 -2.37 5.56
C ASP A 116 -18.87 -2.72 5.21
N VAL A 117 -18.16 -1.82 4.52
CA VAL A 117 -16.77 -2.00 4.12
C VAL A 117 -16.06 -0.65 4.05
N ALA A 118 -14.80 -0.59 4.50
CA ALA A 118 -13.89 0.51 4.19
C ALA A 118 -12.77 0.00 3.29
N ILE A 119 -12.35 0.80 2.31
CA ILE A 119 -11.22 0.52 1.44
C ILE A 119 -10.21 1.66 1.59
N ASP A 120 -9.02 1.36 2.06
CA ASP A 120 -7.96 2.37 2.23
C ASP A 120 -6.57 1.77 2.02
N GLY A 121 -5.58 2.65 1.79
CA GLY A 121 -4.18 2.30 1.70
C GLY A 121 -3.50 2.17 3.06
N ALA A 122 -2.24 1.68 3.05
CA ALA A 122 -1.35 1.74 4.19
C ALA A 122 0.06 2.16 3.78
N ASP A 123 0.79 2.69 4.74
CA ASP A 123 2.18 3.13 4.58
C ASP A 123 3.18 2.00 4.89
N GLU A 124 2.81 1.11 5.81
CA GLU A 124 3.50 -0.14 6.16
C GLU A 124 2.46 -1.21 6.50
N VAL A 125 2.78 -2.46 6.17
CA VAL A 125 2.00 -3.65 6.54
C VAL A 125 2.96 -4.70 7.07
N ASP A 126 2.75 -5.17 8.30
CA ASP A 126 3.53 -6.23 8.90
C ASP A 126 2.93 -7.64 8.60
N PRO A 127 3.62 -8.74 8.98
CA PRO A 127 3.12 -10.09 8.74
C PRO A 127 1.80 -10.44 9.45
N ASN A 128 1.42 -9.69 10.49
CA ASN A 128 0.16 -9.87 11.23
C ASN A 128 -0.98 -9.06 10.61
N LEU A 129 -0.73 -8.32 9.53
CA LEU A 129 -1.62 -7.32 8.92
C LEU A 129 -1.90 -6.11 9.83
N ASP A 130 -1.01 -5.84 10.79
CA ASP A 130 -1.00 -4.56 11.47
C ASP A 130 -0.35 -3.52 10.56
N VAL A 131 -0.82 -2.27 10.60
CA VAL A 131 -0.41 -1.29 9.61
C VAL A 131 0.00 0.05 10.24
N VAL A 132 0.89 0.76 9.54
CA VAL A 132 1.12 2.19 9.75
C VAL A 132 0.37 2.96 8.67
N LYS A 133 -0.37 3.99 9.09
CA LYS A 133 -1.11 4.93 8.22
C LYS A 133 -0.85 6.38 8.63
N GLY A 134 -1.33 7.31 7.80
CA GLY A 134 -1.32 8.72 8.13
C GLY A 134 -0.14 9.52 7.59
N ARG A 135 0.74 8.98 6.74
CA ARG A 135 1.74 9.80 6.05
C ARG A 135 1.08 10.82 5.15
N GLY A 136 -0.12 10.55 4.64
CA GLY A 136 -0.97 11.51 3.93
C GLY A 136 -1.65 12.57 4.82
N GLY A 137 -1.58 12.46 6.15
CA GLY A 137 -2.10 13.44 7.11
C GLY A 137 -3.56 13.27 7.51
N ALA A 138 -4.24 12.17 7.13
CA ALA A 138 -5.68 11.95 7.37
C ALA A 138 -5.97 10.90 8.47
N LEU A 139 -4.94 10.48 9.24
CA LEU A 139 -4.98 9.31 10.13
C LEU A 139 -6.17 9.25 11.08
N LEU A 140 -6.62 10.39 11.65
CA LEU A 140 -7.75 10.42 12.57
C LEU A 140 -9.05 10.00 11.88
N ARG A 141 -9.38 10.64 10.76
CA ARG A 141 -10.60 10.32 10.02
C ARG A 141 -10.52 8.93 9.39
N GLU A 142 -9.35 8.52 8.90
CA GLU A 142 -9.09 7.16 8.43
C GLU A 142 -9.45 6.15 9.52
N LYS A 143 -8.89 6.29 10.74
CA LYS A 143 -9.13 5.35 11.84
C LYS A 143 -10.61 5.33 12.26
N MET A 144 -11.26 6.49 12.36
CA MET A 144 -12.68 6.56 12.72
C MET A 144 -13.56 5.81 11.72
N VAL A 145 -13.35 5.99 10.41
CA VAL A 145 -14.15 5.35 9.35
C VAL A 145 -13.90 3.85 9.29
N GLU A 146 -12.63 3.43 9.41
CA GLU A 146 -12.25 2.02 9.39
C GLU A 146 -12.80 1.28 10.62
N MET A 147 -12.71 1.87 11.81
CA MET A 147 -13.29 1.32 13.04
C MET A 147 -14.82 1.21 13.01
N ALA A 148 -15.50 2.12 12.29
CA ALA A 148 -16.94 2.07 12.11
C ALA A 148 -17.37 1.03 11.06
N SER A 149 -16.43 0.41 10.34
CA SER A 149 -16.70 -0.54 9.26
C SER A 149 -16.72 -1.98 9.76
N LYS A 150 -17.63 -2.80 9.20
CA LYS A 150 -17.68 -4.25 9.48
C LYS A 150 -16.47 -4.99 8.92
N GLN A 151 -15.88 -4.46 7.84
CA GLN A 151 -14.72 -5.02 7.18
C GLN A 151 -13.81 -3.90 6.68
N PHE A 152 -12.52 -3.98 7.02
CA PHE A 152 -11.50 -3.10 6.46
C PHE A 152 -10.65 -3.85 5.44
N VAL A 153 -10.72 -3.43 4.18
CA VAL A 153 -9.93 -3.92 3.05
C VAL A 153 -8.77 -2.97 2.80
N CYS A 154 -7.58 -3.37 3.22
CA CYS A 154 -6.35 -2.61 3.02
C CYS A 154 -5.77 -2.89 1.62
N ILE A 155 -5.36 -1.85 0.90
CA ILE A 155 -4.81 -1.94 -0.46
C ILE A 155 -3.42 -1.33 -0.54
N VAL A 156 -2.44 -2.14 -0.96
CA VAL A 156 -1.04 -1.73 -1.03
C VAL A 156 -0.32 -2.30 -2.25
N ASP A 157 0.80 -1.71 -2.60
CA ASP A 157 1.82 -2.37 -3.42
C ASP A 157 2.83 -3.11 -2.51
N ASP A 158 3.61 -4.02 -3.09
CA ASP A 158 4.55 -4.88 -2.38
C ASP A 158 5.66 -4.11 -1.64
N THR A 159 5.92 -2.85 -1.99
CA THR A 159 6.92 -2.01 -1.31
C THR A 159 6.50 -1.58 0.10
N LYS A 160 5.21 -1.78 0.45
CA LYS A 160 4.67 -1.44 1.78
C LYS A 160 4.84 -2.56 2.80
N MET A 161 5.23 -3.75 2.36
CA MET A 161 5.44 -4.88 3.25
C MET A 161 6.72 -4.71 4.06
N VAL A 162 6.61 -4.83 5.39
CA VAL A 162 7.73 -4.70 6.33
C VAL A 162 7.79 -5.92 7.25
N ALA A 163 8.98 -6.20 7.82
CA ALA A 163 9.14 -7.27 8.80
C ALA A 163 8.53 -6.93 10.18
N GLY A 164 8.28 -5.65 10.45
CA GLY A 164 7.65 -5.12 11.64
C GLY A 164 7.44 -3.62 11.49
N LEU A 165 6.43 -3.07 12.16
CA LEU A 165 6.05 -1.65 12.04
C LEU A 165 7.19 -0.72 12.46
N GLY A 166 7.36 0.41 11.74
CA GLY A 166 8.53 1.30 11.85
C GLY A 166 9.74 0.82 11.05
N GLY A 167 9.66 -0.37 10.45
CA GLY A 167 10.77 -0.99 9.71
C GLY A 167 11.12 -0.32 8.39
N SER A 168 10.24 0.46 7.79
CA SER A 168 10.51 1.22 6.57
C SER A 168 11.49 2.38 6.78
N LYS A 169 11.76 2.76 8.05
CA LYS A 169 12.53 3.96 8.46
C LYS A 169 11.88 5.28 8.04
N LEU A 170 10.64 5.24 7.59
CA LEU A 170 9.83 6.41 7.29
C LEU A 170 8.92 6.75 8.48
N ALA A 171 8.22 7.88 8.41
CA ALA A 171 7.42 8.40 9.49
C ALA A 171 6.31 7.43 9.95
N MET A 172 6.15 7.30 11.27
CA MET A 172 4.94 6.87 11.95
C MET A 172 4.29 8.13 12.58
N PRO A 173 3.18 8.62 12.01
CA PRO A 173 2.62 9.90 12.40
C PRO A 173 1.82 9.82 13.70
N VAL A 174 1.83 10.92 14.47
CA VAL A 174 0.98 11.15 15.64
C VAL A 174 0.30 12.51 15.48
N GLU A 175 -1.03 12.53 15.43
CA GLU A 175 -1.81 13.76 15.39
C GLU A 175 -1.96 14.32 16.80
N ILE A 176 -1.60 15.60 16.98
CA ILE A 176 -1.58 16.28 18.27
C ILE A 176 -2.27 17.64 18.18
N VAL A 177 -2.84 18.10 19.29
CA VAL A 177 -3.37 19.47 19.36
C VAL A 177 -2.26 20.51 19.15
N GLN A 178 -2.62 21.68 18.63
CA GLN A 178 -1.65 22.77 18.38
C GLN A 178 -1.10 23.37 19.69
N PHE A 179 -1.91 23.35 20.77
CA PHE A 179 -1.50 23.91 22.06
C PHE A 179 -0.29 23.18 22.61
N CYS A 180 0.75 23.93 22.93
CA CYS A 180 2.00 23.42 23.51
C CYS A 180 2.62 22.21 22.75
N TRP A 181 2.56 22.20 21.45
CA TRP A 181 3.03 21.11 20.59
C TRP A 181 4.49 20.69 20.87
N LYS A 182 5.38 21.65 21.22
CA LYS A 182 6.78 21.32 21.55
C LYS A 182 6.89 20.45 22.80
N TYR A 183 6.02 20.69 23.78
CA TYR A 183 5.92 19.85 24.98
C TYR A 183 5.53 18.43 24.63
N ASN A 184 4.49 18.25 23.80
CA ASN A 184 4.06 16.92 23.36
C ASN A 184 5.12 16.23 22.50
N LEU A 185 5.80 16.95 21.60
CA LEU A 185 6.91 16.37 20.81
C LEU A 185 7.99 15.79 21.73
N THR A 186 8.40 16.54 22.78
CA THR A 186 9.41 16.07 23.74
C THR A 186 8.92 14.85 24.53
N ARG A 187 7.65 14.81 24.95
CA ARG A 187 7.07 13.67 25.67
C ARG A 187 7.01 12.42 24.79
N LEU A 188 6.55 12.56 23.53
CA LEU A 188 6.50 11.47 22.55
C LEU A 188 7.88 10.84 22.35
N ALA A 189 8.93 11.66 22.16
CA ALA A 189 10.29 11.17 21.95
C ALA A 189 10.87 10.38 23.14
N ASN A 190 10.31 10.55 24.33
CA ASN A 190 10.79 9.94 25.57
C ASN A 190 9.93 8.79 26.09
N LEU A 191 8.86 8.38 25.38
CA LEU A 191 8.05 7.23 25.76
C LEU A 191 8.89 5.94 25.75
N PRO A 192 8.76 5.06 26.75
CA PRO A 192 9.54 3.82 26.84
C PRO A 192 9.44 2.92 25.62
N SER A 193 8.22 2.74 25.08
CA SER A 193 7.95 1.84 23.94
C SER A 193 8.48 2.34 22.61
N VAL A 194 8.75 3.66 22.47
CA VAL A 194 9.31 4.27 21.25
C VAL A 194 10.70 4.89 21.49
N LYS A 195 11.33 4.55 22.61
CA LYS A 195 12.64 5.07 23.01
C LYS A 195 13.67 4.89 21.89
N GLY A 196 14.36 5.98 21.54
CA GLY A 196 15.36 6.02 20.48
C GLY A 196 14.80 6.39 19.12
N CYS A 197 13.49 6.69 19.00
CA CYS A 197 12.95 7.32 17.81
C CYS A 197 13.39 8.78 17.71
N GLU A 198 13.49 9.28 16.49
CA GLU A 198 13.60 10.72 16.22
C GLU A 198 12.19 11.28 16.02
N ALA A 199 11.78 12.28 16.83
CA ALA A 199 10.47 12.93 16.71
C ALA A 199 10.61 14.30 16.06
N LYS A 200 9.82 14.57 15.02
CA LYS A 200 9.83 15.85 14.27
C LYS A 200 8.42 16.37 14.07
N LEU A 201 8.23 17.68 14.20
CA LEU A 201 7.00 18.30 13.74
C LEU A 201 6.95 18.22 12.21
N ARG A 202 5.81 17.83 11.66
CA ARG A 202 5.59 17.79 10.22
C ARG A 202 5.52 19.21 9.67
N LEU A 203 6.26 19.46 8.60
CA LEU A 203 6.27 20.71 7.87
C LEU A 203 5.81 20.49 6.43
N ASN A 204 5.25 21.54 5.84
CA ASN A 204 5.01 21.64 4.41
C ASN A 204 6.32 21.89 3.65
N GLY A 205 6.30 21.77 2.34
CA GLY A 205 7.49 21.99 1.49
C GLY A 205 8.06 23.41 1.56
N ASP A 206 7.27 24.38 1.97
CA ASP A 206 7.67 25.79 2.20
C ASP A 206 8.22 26.06 3.62
N GLY A 207 8.28 25.00 4.48
CA GLY A 207 8.73 25.09 5.86
C GLY A 207 7.66 25.54 6.86
N SER A 208 6.45 25.84 6.43
CA SER A 208 5.31 26.10 7.32
C SER A 208 4.86 24.81 8.03
N LYS A 209 4.22 24.95 9.19
CA LYS A 209 3.71 23.80 9.93
C LYS A 209 2.55 23.17 9.16
N TYR A 210 2.60 21.85 9.00
CA TYR A 210 1.49 21.09 8.42
C TYR A 210 0.30 21.10 9.39
N VAL A 211 -0.89 21.38 8.85
CA VAL A 211 -2.15 21.37 9.59
C VAL A 211 -3.07 20.31 8.97
N THR A 212 -3.61 19.42 9.81
CA THR A 212 -4.55 18.37 9.36
C THR A 212 -5.92 18.94 9.01
N ASP A 213 -6.77 18.15 8.36
CA ASP A 213 -8.19 18.48 8.10
C ASP A 213 -9.00 18.76 9.38
N ASN A 214 -8.43 18.44 10.55
CA ASN A 214 -9.03 18.62 11.87
C ASN A 214 -8.39 19.78 12.65
N SER A 215 -7.63 20.63 11.99
CA SER A 215 -6.92 21.78 12.58
C SER A 215 -5.89 21.39 13.64
N ASN A 216 -5.28 20.20 13.53
CA ASN A 216 -4.25 19.70 14.42
C ASN A 216 -2.86 19.72 13.74
N TYR A 217 -1.80 19.48 14.53
CA TYR A 217 -0.46 19.24 14.02
C TYR A 217 -0.16 17.73 13.98
N ILE A 218 0.93 17.37 13.28
CA ILE A 218 1.47 16.01 13.27
C ILE A 218 2.91 16.03 13.78
N VAL A 219 3.21 15.12 14.70
CA VAL A 219 4.57 14.73 15.06
C VAL A 219 4.87 13.42 14.37
N ASP A 220 5.89 13.42 13.52
CA ASP A 220 6.39 12.22 12.83
C ASP A 220 7.48 11.55 13.67
N LEU A 221 7.30 10.27 13.99
CA LEU A 221 8.27 9.44 14.69
C LEU A 221 9.03 8.56 13.70
N TYR A 222 10.35 8.65 13.71
CA TYR A 222 11.25 7.88 12.82
C TYR A 222 12.03 6.86 13.62
N PHE A 223 12.01 5.61 13.18
CA PHE A 223 12.65 4.49 13.85
C PHE A 223 13.84 3.96 13.05
N THR A 224 14.92 3.59 13.73
CA THR A 224 16.08 2.92 13.10
C THR A 224 15.89 1.41 13.00
N THR A 225 15.05 0.84 13.89
CA THR A 225 14.65 -0.58 13.94
C THR A 225 13.14 -0.66 14.11
N PRO A 226 12.50 -1.78 13.74
CA PRO A 226 11.06 -1.96 14.02
C PRO A 226 10.71 -1.74 15.48
N ILE A 227 9.50 -1.25 15.72
CA ILE A 227 8.90 -1.10 17.07
C ILE A 227 8.77 -2.50 17.68
N LYS A 228 9.33 -2.69 18.87
CA LYS A 228 9.35 -4.01 19.52
C LYS A 228 7.99 -4.50 19.99
N ASP A 229 7.20 -3.57 20.55
CA ASP A 229 5.84 -3.82 21.02
C ASP A 229 4.93 -2.69 20.54
N SER A 230 4.31 -2.90 19.39
CA SER A 230 3.42 -1.92 18.76
C SER A 230 2.17 -1.67 19.60
N ALA A 231 1.70 -2.67 20.36
CA ALA A 231 0.54 -2.51 21.23
C ALA A 231 0.86 -1.66 22.46
N ALA A 232 2.04 -1.82 23.06
CA ALA A 232 2.51 -0.92 24.13
C ALA A 232 2.71 0.50 23.62
N ALA A 233 3.35 0.66 22.44
CA ALA A 233 3.56 1.96 21.81
C ALA A 233 2.23 2.67 21.54
N ALA A 234 1.24 1.98 20.97
CA ALA A 234 -0.08 2.53 20.72
C ALA A 234 -0.76 3.03 22.01
N ARG A 235 -0.74 2.22 23.09
CA ARG A 235 -1.33 2.60 24.37
C ARG A 235 -0.61 3.78 25.03
N GLU A 236 0.73 3.79 25.03
CA GLU A 236 1.51 4.87 25.63
C GLU A 236 1.31 6.19 24.89
N ILE A 237 1.30 6.16 23.54
CA ILE A 237 1.07 7.35 22.72
C ILE A 237 -0.36 7.88 22.95
N ALA A 238 -1.37 7.03 22.87
CA ALA A 238 -2.77 7.42 23.07
C ALA A 238 -3.04 7.92 24.51
N GLY A 239 -2.24 7.51 25.48
CA GLY A 239 -2.35 7.96 26.87
C GLY A 239 -1.74 9.33 27.17
N LEU A 240 -1.12 9.99 26.19
CA LEU A 240 -0.55 11.34 26.38
C LEU A 240 -1.61 12.42 26.16
N GLU A 241 -1.73 13.33 27.13
CA GLU A 241 -2.59 14.51 26.98
C GLU A 241 -2.12 15.37 25.79
N GLY A 242 -3.08 15.73 24.93
CA GLY A 242 -2.83 16.49 23.72
C GLY A 242 -2.51 15.65 22.47
N VAL A 243 -2.36 14.33 22.62
CA VAL A 243 -2.45 13.41 21.47
C VAL A 243 -3.91 13.22 21.11
N VAL A 244 -4.21 13.32 19.81
CA VAL A 244 -5.54 13.10 19.25
C VAL A 244 -5.66 11.66 18.76
N ASP A 245 -4.71 11.22 17.93
CA ASP A 245 -4.58 9.83 17.48
C ASP A 245 -3.18 9.56 16.91
N HIS A 246 -2.90 8.31 16.54
CA HIS A 246 -1.59 7.88 16.03
C HIS A 246 -1.73 6.92 14.85
N GLY A 247 -0.67 6.81 14.05
CA GLY A 247 -0.62 6.01 12.83
C GLY A 247 -0.47 4.50 13.01
N LEU A 248 -0.48 3.96 14.23
CA LEU A 248 -0.54 2.51 14.46
C LEU A 248 -2.01 2.06 14.42
N PHE A 249 -2.34 1.21 13.44
CA PHE A 249 -3.66 0.62 13.24
C PHE A 249 -3.51 -0.89 13.45
N LEU A 250 -3.76 -1.32 14.67
CA LEU A 250 -3.50 -2.68 15.14
C LEU A 250 -4.81 -3.47 15.20
N ASP A 251 -4.77 -4.72 14.76
CA ASP A 251 -5.92 -5.64 14.74
C ASP A 251 -7.15 -5.13 13.93
N MET A 252 -6.95 -4.15 13.01
CA MET A 252 -8.05 -3.51 12.28
C MET A 252 -8.27 -4.07 10.87
N VAL A 253 -7.19 -4.44 10.16
CA VAL A 253 -7.28 -4.94 8.78
C VAL A 253 -7.85 -6.34 8.75
N ASP A 254 -8.96 -6.57 8.05
CA ASP A 254 -9.52 -7.91 7.80
C ASP A 254 -8.92 -8.57 6.57
N VAL A 255 -8.77 -7.79 5.50
CA VAL A 255 -8.23 -8.24 4.21
C VAL A 255 -7.16 -7.27 3.73
N CYS A 256 -6.01 -7.80 3.33
CA CYS A 256 -4.95 -7.02 2.69
C CYS A 256 -4.76 -7.49 1.25
N ILE A 257 -4.91 -6.58 0.30
CA ILE A 257 -4.71 -6.80 -1.13
C ILE A 257 -3.39 -6.17 -1.53
N ILE A 258 -2.45 -7.02 -1.93
CA ILE A 258 -1.07 -6.64 -2.21
C ILE A 258 -0.83 -6.82 -3.70
N ALA A 259 -0.60 -5.73 -4.43
CA ALA A 259 -0.18 -5.81 -5.82
C ALA A 259 1.34 -5.82 -5.93
N GLY A 260 1.87 -6.83 -6.57
CA GLY A 260 3.29 -7.03 -6.82
C GLY A 260 3.58 -7.43 -8.26
N LYS A 261 4.85 -7.55 -8.60
CA LYS A 261 5.32 -7.87 -9.96
C LYS A 261 4.77 -9.19 -10.51
N THR A 262 4.37 -10.12 -9.65
CA THR A 262 3.83 -11.44 -10.01
C THR A 262 2.30 -11.48 -10.06
N GLY A 263 1.63 -10.37 -9.75
CA GLY A 263 0.17 -10.26 -9.70
C GLY A 263 -0.33 -9.72 -8.37
N VAL A 264 -1.62 -9.95 -8.11
CA VAL A 264 -2.30 -9.50 -6.89
C VAL A 264 -2.42 -10.67 -5.92
N GLU A 265 -1.91 -10.50 -4.72
CA GLU A 265 -2.06 -11.43 -3.59
C GLU A 265 -3.14 -10.88 -2.64
N VAL A 266 -3.99 -11.77 -2.11
CA VAL A 266 -5.00 -11.43 -1.10
C VAL A 266 -4.66 -12.19 0.19
N LYS A 267 -4.48 -11.47 1.28
CA LYS A 267 -4.26 -12.03 2.62
C LYS A 267 -5.43 -11.67 3.52
N GLU A 268 -5.93 -12.64 4.23
CA GLU A 268 -6.98 -12.43 5.24
C GLU A 268 -6.38 -12.58 6.64
N ARG A 269 -6.81 -11.71 7.57
CA ARG A 269 -6.43 -11.84 8.97
C ARG A 269 -7.08 -13.10 9.54
N LYS A 270 -6.28 -13.96 10.15
CA LYS A 270 -6.80 -15.09 10.89
C LYS A 270 -7.56 -14.58 12.11
N LYS A 271 -8.86 -14.82 12.19
CA LYS A 271 -9.64 -14.53 13.40
C LYS A 271 -9.07 -15.36 14.55
N LYS A 272 -8.73 -14.67 15.65
CA LYS A 272 -8.29 -15.31 16.89
C LYS A 272 -9.46 -15.99 17.59
#